data_f39b6a72e1361fb4b1425f47ae411327
#
_entry.id   f39b6a72e1361fb4b1425f47ae411327
#
_cell.length_a   1.000
_cell.length_b   1.000
_cell.length_c   1.000
_cell.angle_alpha   90.00
_cell.angle_beta   90.00
_cell.angle_gamma   90.00
#
_symmetry.space_group_name_H-M   'P 1'
#
loop_
_entity.id
_entity.type
_entity.pdbx_description
1 polymer ?
#
loop_
_entity_poly.entity_id
_entity_poly.type
_entity_poly.pdbx_seq_one_letter_code
_entity_poly.pdbx_strand_id
1 'polypeptide(L)'
;GNRFVIIIDEWDVLIRDEAANKIVQEEYINFLRGLFKGTEPTRYIALAYLTGILPIKKYKTQSALNNFLEYTMLNPGKMAPYIGFTEAEVQAVCAAYQKDFQEVKRWYDGYLLGNYHVYNPCAVVNLIFQGTFQSYWSQTGTYESIVPLINMNFDGLKTDIVTMLSGDAVAVRTTTYQNDMVTFKNKNDVLTALIHLG
;
A
#
# COMPACT_ATOMS: atom_id res chain seq x y z
N GLY A 1 0.15 -21.21 -28.72
CA GLY A 1 0.99 -21.63 -27.58
C GLY A 1 0.42 -21.12 -26.29
N ASN A 2 0.76 -21.73 -25.18
CA ASN A 2 0.35 -21.28 -23.85
C ASN A 2 1.05 -19.94 -23.53
N ARG A 3 0.33 -19.05 -22.86
CA ARG A 3 0.86 -17.79 -22.38
C ARG A 3 1.03 -17.83 -20.86
N PHE A 4 1.97 -17.06 -20.34
CA PHE A 4 2.24 -16.98 -18.91
C PHE A 4 1.36 -15.94 -18.23
N VAL A 5 0.99 -16.22 -16.98
CA VAL A 5 0.56 -15.24 -16.00
C VAL A 5 1.78 -14.93 -15.13
N ILE A 6 2.18 -13.68 -15.07
CA ILE A 6 3.34 -13.23 -14.28
C ILE A 6 2.79 -12.48 -13.07
N ILE A 7 3.19 -12.91 -11.87
CA ILE A 7 2.86 -12.24 -10.60
C ILE A 7 4.17 -11.83 -9.95
N ILE A 8 4.32 -10.55 -9.65
CA ILE A 8 5.47 -9.99 -8.94
C ILE A 8 4.92 -9.31 -7.69
N ASP A 9 5.28 -9.84 -6.54
CA ASP A 9 5.00 -9.21 -5.25
C ASP A 9 6.13 -8.28 -4.86
N GLU A 10 5.80 -7.13 -4.26
CA GLU A 10 6.75 -6.08 -3.88
C GLU A 10 7.69 -5.65 -5.03
N TRP A 11 7.12 -5.36 -6.22
CA TRP A 11 7.89 -4.96 -7.39
C TRP A 11 8.86 -3.81 -7.13
N ASP A 12 8.56 -2.98 -6.14
CA ASP A 12 9.27 -1.74 -5.82
C ASP A 12 10.32 -1.90 -4.70
N VAL A 13 10.55 -3.11 -4.19
CA VAL A 13 11.47 -3.35 -3.07
C VAL A 13 12.87 -2.78 -3.34
N LEU A 14 13.43 -3.01 -4.53
CA LEU A 14 14.75 -2.47 -4.90
C LEU A 14 14.74 -0.94 -5.08
N ILE A 15 13.59 -0.34 -5.32
CA ILE A 15 13.44 1.10 -5.44
C ILE A 15 13.36 1.76 -4.06
N ARG A 16 12.73 1.05 -3.09
CA ARG A 16 12.59 1.51 -1.71
C ARG A 16 13.83 1.24 -0.86
N ASP A 17 14.63 0.26 -1.23
CA ASP A 17 15.85 -0.10 -0.51
C ASP A 17 16.92 0.99 -0.71
N GLU A 18 17.18 1.75 0.34
CA GLU A 18 18.21 2.79 0.34
C GLU A 18 19.63 2.23 0.13
N ALA A 19 19.87 0.95 0.47
CA ALA A 19 21.13 0.27 0.23
C ALA A 19 21.34 -0.09 -1.25
N ALA A 20 20.26 -0.17 -2.05
CA ALA A 20 20.37 -0.41 -3.47
C ALA A 20 20.92 0.83 -4.18
N ASN A 21 22.07 0.70 -4.85
CA ASN A 21 22.63 1.80 -5.59
C ASN A 21 21.79 2.12 -6.84
N LYS A 22 21.93 3.37 -7.34
CA LYS A 22 21.16 3.85 -8.51
C LYS A 22 21.36 3.00 -9.77
N ILE A 23 22.52 2.39 -9.94
CA ILE A 23 22.83 1.53 -11.08
C ILE A 23 21.94 0.28 -11.03
N VAL A 24 21.88 -0.38 -9.87
CA VAL A 24 21.01 -1.56 -9.66
C VAL A 24 19.54 -1.21 -9.89
N GLN A 25 19.09 -0.05 -9.39
CA GLN A 25 17.71 0.41 -9.61
C GLN A 25 17.41 0.63 -11.10
N GLU A 26 18.34 1.25 -11.84
CA GLU A 26 18.19 1.48 -13.27
C GLU A 26 18.21 0.17 -14.08
N GLU A 27 19.09 -0.76 -13.74
CA GLU A 27 19.15 -2.10 -14.35
C GLU A 27 17.84 -2.86 -14.12
N TYR A 28 17.29 -2.82 -12.90
CA TYR A 28 16.03 -3.44 -12.57
C TYR A 28 14.85 -2.83 -13.35
N ILE A 29 14.75 -1.51 -13.42
CA ILE A 29 13.72 -0.84 -14.22
C ILE A 29 13.86 -1.17 -15.71
N ASN A 30 15.09 -1.26 -16.23
CA ASN A 30 15.31 -1.67 -17.60
C ASN A 30 14.93 -3.14 -17.86
N PHE A 31 15.19 -4.01 -16.90
CA PHE A 31 14.72 -5.41 -16.94
C PHE A 31 13.19 -5.47 -17.02
N LEU A 32 12.47 -4.79 -16.10
CA LEU A 32 11.01 -4.75 -16.13
C LEU A 32 10.46 -4.15 -17.43
N ARG A 33 11.14 -3.14 -17.95
CA ARG A 33 10.78 -2.55 -19.25
C ARG A 33 10.93 -3.57 -20.37
N GLY A 34 12.02 -4.30 -20.43
CA GLY A 34 12.23 -5.36 -21.41
C GLY A 34 11.22 -6.49 -21.31
N LEU A 35 10.84 -6.83 -20.07
CA LEU A 35 9.90 -7.91 -19.82
C LEU A 35 8.45 -7.55 -20.21
N PHE A 36 8.02 -6.30 -20.02
CA PHE A 36 6.62 -5.93 -20.14
C PHE A 36 6.29 -4.95 -21.27
N LYS A 37 7.26 -4.22 -21.81
CA LYS A 37 6.99 -3.15 -22.79
C LYS A 37 7.29 -3.59 -24.22
N GLY A 38 6.41 -3.17 -25.13
CA GLY A 38 6.53 -3.47 -26.55
C GLY A 38 5.52 -4.52 -27.01
N THR A 39 5.66 -5.00 -28.24
CA THR A 39 4.75 -5.99 -28.84
C THR A 39 5.16 -7.43 -28.54
N GLU A 40 6.44 -7.70 -28.32
CA GLU A 40 6.94 -9.06 -28.04
C GLU A 40 6.35 -9.68 -26.78
N PRO A 41 6.22 -8.98 -25.63
CA PRO A 41 5.59 -9.53 -24.45
C PRO A 41 4.17 -10.05 -24.66
N THR A 42 3.39 -9.44 -25.56
CA THR A 42 2.01 -9.87 -25.84
C THR A 42 1.93 -11.28 -26.46
N ARG A 43 3.04 -11.81 -26.97
CA ARG A 43 3.11 -13.15 -27.56
C ARG A 43 3.18 -14.25 -26.49
N TYR A 44 3.77 -13.97 -25.34
CA TYR A 44 3.99 -14.96 -24.28
C TYR A 44 3.36 -14.59 -22.94
N ILE A 45 2.96 -13.32 -22.71
CA ILE A 45 2.28 -12.91 -21.48
C ILE A 45 0.77 -12.79 -21.72
N ALA A 46 -0.02 -13.52 -20.93
CA ALA A 46 -1.47 -13.37 -20.89
C ALA A 46 -1.90 -12.28 -19.91
N LEU A 47 -1.26 -12.19 -18.75
CA LEU A 47 -1.50 -11.22 -17.70
C LEU A 47 -0.21 -10.99 -16.91
N ALA A 48 0.00 -9.75 -16.49
CA ALA A 48 0.98 -9.41 -15.47
C ALA A 48 0.28 -8.68 -14.32
N TYR A 49 0.55 -9.12 -13.08
CA TYR A 49 0.03 -8.54 -11.86
C TYR A 49 1.20 -8.20 -10.94
N LEU A 50 1.34 -6.92 -10.59
CA LEU A 50 2.41 -6.41 -9.77
C LEU A 50 1.81 -5.78 -8.52
N THR A 51 2.31 -6.14 -7.35
CA THR A 51 2.00 -5.48 -6.07
C THR A 51 3.20 -4.70 -5.57
N GLY A 52 2.94 -3.66 -4.80
CA GLY A 52 3.97 -2.83 -4.20
C GLY A 52 3.37 -1.59 -3.52
N ILE A 53 4.20 -0.86 -2.81
CA ILE A 53 3.81 0.36 -2.11
C ILE A 53 3.88 1.58 -3.03
N LEU A 54 4.94 1.65 -3.85
CA LEU A 54 5.15 2.79 -4.75
C LEU A 54 4.35 2.65 -6.05
N PRO A 55 3.58 3.67 -6.44
CA PRO A 55 2.95 3.71 -7.74
C PRO A 55 3.99 3.73 -8.87
N ILE A 56 3.77 2.89 -9.88
CA ILE A 56 4.69 2.70 -11.03
C ILE A 56 4.91 4.00 -11.85
N LYS A 57 3.88 4.84 -11.95
CA LYS A 57 3.84 5.93 -12.94
C LYS A 57 4.76 7.11 -12.68
N LYS A 58 5.28 7.26 -11.46
CA LYS A 58 5.96 8.50 -11.07
C LYS A 58 7.47 8.38 -10.85
N TYR A 59 8.04 7.18 -10.99
CA TYR A 59 9.48 7.04 -10.85
C TYR A 59 10.20 7.63 -12.06
N LYS A 60 11.02 8.65 -11.83
CA LYS A 60 11.95 9.46 -12.66
C LYS A 60 11.94 9.33 -14.19
N THR A 61 11.43 8.27 -14.78
CA THR A 61 11.35 8.02 -16.22
C THR A 61 9.90 7.91 -16.63
N GLN A 62 9.39 8.95 -17.24
CA GLN A 62 7.99 9.17 -17.63
C GLN A 62 7.29 8.06 -18.42
N SER A 63 7.93 6.94 -18.69
CA SER A 63 7.33 5.92 -19.54
C SER A 63 7.83 4.48 -19.34
N ALA A 64 8.51 4.17 -18.22
CA ALA A 64 9.11 2.84 -18.10
C ALA A 64 8.05 1.72 -18.15
N LEU A 65 6.96 1.86 -17.40
CA LEU A 65 5.91 0.85 -17.23
C LEU A 65 4.50 1.47 -17.36
N ASN A 66 4.28 2.28 -18.38
CA ASN A 66 3.00 2.98 -18.60
C ASN A 66 1.89 2.12 -19.23
N ASN A 67 2.15 0.85 -19.46
CA ASN A 67 1.21 -0.12 -20.03
C ASN A 67 0.40 -0.87 -18.95
N PHE A 68 0.63 -0.59 -17.67
CA PHE A 68 -0.16 -1.15 -16.57
C PHE A 68 -1.36 -0.26 -16.22
N LEU A 69 -2.46 -0.90 -15.86
CA LEU A 69 -3.58 -0.26 -15.19
C LEU A 69 -3.27 -0.28 -13.68
N GLU A 70 -3.15 0.91 -13.10
CA GLU A 70 -2.73 1.07 -11.72
C GLU A 70 -3.91 1.33 -10.80
N TYR A 71 -3.90 0.62 -9.67
CA TYR A 71 -4.80 0.82 -8.55
C TYR A 71 -3.98 1.17 -7.32
N THR A 72 -4.43 2.14 -6.54
CA THR A 72 -3.71 2.64 -5.34
C THR A 72 -4.68 2.82 -4.19
N MET A 73 -4.17 3.04 -2.98
CA MET A 73 -5.01 3.39 -1.83
C MET A 73 -5.85 4.65 -2.06
N LEU A 74 -5.35 5.60 -2.86
CA LEU A 74 -6.08 6.82 -3.25
C LEU A 74 -7.09 6.59 -4.38
N ASN A 75 -6.87 5.59 -5.22
CA ASN A 75 -7.75 5.24 -6.33
C ASN A 75 -7.83 3.72 -6.49
N PRO A 76 -8.51 3.03 -5.56
CA PRO A 76 -8.56 1.57 -5.53
C PRO A 76 -9.46 0.97 -6.62
N GLY A 77 -10.39 1.76 -7.17
CA GLY A 77 -11.31 1.31 -8.21
C GLY A 77 -11.98 -0.02 -7.88
N LYS A 78 -12.03 -0.92 -8.86
CA LYS A 78 -12.59 -2.26 -8.69
C LYS A 78 -11.78 -3.20 -7.79
N MET A 79 -10.55 -2.81 -7.42
CA MET A 79 -9.69 -3.64 -6.57
C MET A 79 -9.95 -3.41 -5.08
N ALA A 80 -10.74 -2.39 -4.70
CA ALA A 80 -11.04 -2.07 -3.30
C ALA A 80 -11.39 -3.30 -2.42
N PRO A 81 -12.31 -4.20 -2.83
CA PRO A 81 -12.70 -5.33 -1.98
C PRO A 81 -11.65 -6.46 -1.92
N TYR A 82 -10.54 -6.36 -2.65
CA TYR A 82 -9.52 -7.40 -2.73
C TYR A 82 -8.19 -7.03 -2.06
N ILE A 83 -8.11 -5.86 -1.45
CA ILE A 83 -6.88 -5.37 -0.79
C ILE A 83 -6.75 -5.95 0.63
N GLY A 84 -7.87 -6.28 1.27
CA GLY A 84 -7.94 -6.87 2.59
C GLY A 84 -9.26 -7.60 2.77
N PHE A 85 -9.65 -7.89 4.01
CA PHE A 85 -10.97 -8.44 4.29
C PHE A 85 -12.04 -7.36 4.25
N THR A 86 -13.12 -7.61 3.54
CA THR A 86 -14.31 -6.76 3.56
C THR A 86 -15.08 -6.93 4.88
N GLU A 87 -15.91 -5.97 5.23
CA GLU A 87 -16.76 -6.04 6.43
C GLU A 87 -17.61 -7.33 6.46
N ALA A 88 -18.17 -7.74 5.31
CA ALA A 88 -18.98 -8.96 5.23
C ALA A 88 -18.16 -10.24 5.51
N GLU A 89 -16.92 -10.30 5.01
CA GLU A 89 -16.01 -11.41 5.30
C GLU A 89 -15.61 -11.45 6.76
N VAL A 90 -15.31 -10.30 7.37
CA VAL A 90 -14.99 -10.22 8.81
C VAL A 90 -16.20 -10.63 9.67
N GLN A 91 -17.42 -10.21 9.31
CA GLN A 91 -18.63 -10.66 9.99
C GLN A 91 -18.78 -12.19 9.94
N ALA A 92 -18.55 -12.79 8.76
CA ALA A 92 -18.61 -14.24 8.61
C ALA A 92 -17.55 -14.96 9.45
N VAL A 93 -16.32 -14.44 9.48
CA VAL A 93 -15.23 -14.95 10.31
C VAL A 93 -15.59 -14.82 11.82
N CYS A 94 -16.08 -13.68 12.24
CA CYS A 94 -16.52 -13.46 13.64
C CYS A 94 -17.60 -14.45 14.05
N ALA A 95 -18.60 -14.68 13.20
CA ALA A 95 -19.64 -15.67 13.46
C ALA A 95 -19.09 -17.09 13.59
N ALA A 96 -18.16 -17.49 12.69
CA ALA A 96 -17.56 -18.83 12.70
C ALA A 96 -16.70 -19.09 13.95
N TYR A 97 -15.99 -18.05 14.44
CA TYR A 97 -15.06 -18.17 15.56
C TYR A 97 -15.59 -17.57 16.88
N GLN A 98 -16.89 -17.26 16.94
CA GLN A 98 -17.59 -16.74 18.12
C GLN A 98 -16.92 -15.47 18.71
N LYS A 99 -16.54 -14.54 17.81
CA LYS A 99 -16.00 -13.23 18.18
C LYS A 99 -17.06 -12.14 18.04
N ASP A 100 -17.03 -11.14 18.92
CA ASP A 100 -17.90 -9.98 18.81
C ASP A 100 -17.44 -9.09 17.65
N PHE A 101 -18.25 -9.02 16.59
CA PHE A 101 -17.96 -8.21 15.43
C PHE A 101 -17.82 -6.71 15.77
N GLN A 102 -18.61 -6.18 16.70
CA GLN A 102 -18.54 -4.76 17.06
C GLN A 102 -17.20 -4.42 17.73
N GLU A 103 -16.68 -5.35 18.51
CA GLU A 103 -15.38 -5.20 19.12
C GLU A 103 -14.26 -5.33 18.06
N VAL A 104 -14.36 -6.28 17.12
CA VAL A 104 -13.44 -6.43 15.99
C VAL A 104 -13.44 -5.16 15.13
N LYS A 105 -14.61 -4.61 14.84
CA LYS A 105 -14.76 -3.35 14.12
C LYS A 105 -14.04 -2.20 14.82
N ARG A 106 -14.26 -2.04 16.11
CA ARG A 106 -13.62 -0.98 16.91
C ARG A 106 -12.09 -1.08 16.90
N TRP A 107 -11.55 -2.29 16.85
CA TRP A 107 -10.09 -2.51 16.89
C TRP A 107 -9.43 -2.46 15.51
N TYR A 108 -10.09 -2.95 14.47
CA TYR A 108 -9.44 -3.29 13.20
C TYR A 108 -10.09 -2.73 11.94
N ASP A 109 -11.21 -1.98 12.04
CA ASP A 109 -11.76 -1.23 10.91
C ASP A 109 -10.85 -0.03 10.62
N GLY A 110 -9.98 -0.18 9.64
CA GLY A 110 -8.92 0.79 9.40
C GLY A 110 -9.04 1.60 8.11
N TYR A 111 -9.72 1.06 7.08
CA TYR A 111 -9.71 1.69 5.77
C TYR A 111 -11.10 1.79 5.16
N LEU A 112 -11.43 2.96 4.65
CA LEU A 112 -12.58 3.15 3.77
C LEU A 112 -12.07 3.35 2.34
N LEU A 113 -12.12 2.30 1.53
CA LEU A 113 -11.67 2.29 0.15
C LEU A 113 -12.86 2.34 -0.81
N GLY A 114 -13.14 3.52 -1.35
CA GLY A 114 -14.39 3.75 -2.06
C GLY A 114 -15.59 3.58 -1.11
N ASN A 115 -16.42 2.56 -1.34
CA ASN A 115 -17.57 2.24 -0.50
C ASN A 115 -17.34 1.00 0.40
N TYR A 116 -16.11 0.50 0.48
CA TYR A 116 -15.78 -0.72 1.24
C TYR A 116 -15.03 -0.38 2.51
N HIS A 117 -15.54 -0.84 3.66
CA HIS A 117 -14.74 -0.99 4.87
C HIS A 117 -13.83 -2.19 4.68
N VAL A 118 -12.52 -1.96 4.79
CA VAL A 118 -11.49 -2.97 4.56
C VAL A 118 -10.65 -3.11 5.82
N TYR A 119 -10.50 -4.34 6.27
CA TYR A 119 -9.78 -4.72 7.49
C TYR A 119 -8.43 -5.34 7.14
N ASN A 120 -7.42 -5.03 7.93
CA ASN A 120 -6.11 -5.63 7.76
C ASN A 120 -6.17 -7.15 8.03
N PRO A 121 -5.84 -8.01 7.05
CA PRO A 121 -5.91 -9.45 7.20
C PRO A 121 -5.03 -9.99 8.34
N CYS A 122 -3.82 -9.43 8.51
CA CYS A 122 -2.90 -9.83 9.57
C CYS A 122 -3.54 -9.63 10.95
N ALA A 123 -4.19 -8.49 11.18
CA ALA A 123 -4.84 -8.20 12.46
C ALA A 123 -6.01 -9.17 12.75
N VAL A 124 -6.89 -9.37 11.76
CA VAL A 124 -8.05 -10.25 11.90
C VAL A 124 -7.63 -11.71 12.14
N VAL A 125 -6.68 -12.20 11.32
CA VAL A 125 -6.18 -13.58 11.44
C VAL A 125 -5.49 -13.81 12.79
N ASN A 126 -4.63 -12.89 13.22
CA ASN A 126 -3.97 -13.01 14.54
C ASN A 126 -4.95 -12.97 15.69
N LEU A 127 -6.00 -12.13 15.64
CA LEU A 127 -7.06 -12.16 16.66
C LEU A 127 -7.70 -13.54 16.74
N ILE A 128 -8.00 -14.18 15.61
CA ILE A 128 -8.60 -15.51 15.59
C ILE A 128 -7.67 -16.54 16.21
N PHE A 129 -6.38 -16.53 15.87
CA PHE A 129 -5.42 -17.49 16.39
C PHE A 129 -5.04 -17.27 17.85
N GLN A 130 -4.81 -16.02 18.26
CA GLN A 130 -4.33 -15.70 19.59
C GLN A 130 -5.46 -15.42 20.59
N GLY A 131 -6.64 -15.08 20.10
CA GLY A 131 -7.82 -14.81 20.92
C GLY A 131 -7.83 -13.47 21.65
N THR A 132 -6.76 -12.68 21.58
CA THR A 132 -6.57 -11.43 22.34
C THR A 132 -6.65 -10.21 21.41
N PHE A 133 -7.38 -9.19 21.83
CA PHE A 133 -7.40 -7.91 21.15
C PHE A 133 -6.13 -7.10 21.48
N GLN A 134 -5.36 -6.79 20.48
CA GLN A 134 -4.14 -5.97 20.59
C GLN A 134 -3.76 -5.40 19.22
N SER A 135 -2.80 -4.45 19.20
CA SER A 135 -2.26 -3.94 17.94
C SER A 135 -1.27 -4.94 17.32
N TYR A 136 -1.74 -5.71 16.35
CA TYR A 136 -0.89 -6.63 15.59
C TYR A 136 -0.08 -5.92 14.51
N TRP A 137 -0.52 -4.75 14.07
CA TRP A 137 0.14 -3.97 13.05
C TRP A 137 1.51 -3.41 13.49
N SER A 138 1.64 -3.05 14.76
CA SER A 138 2.91 -2.54 15.32
C SER A 138 4.07 -3.54 15.32
N GLN A 139 3.80 -4.80 14.98
CA GLN A 139 4.79 -5.87 14.87
C GLN A 139 5.20 -6.15 13.41
N THR A 140 4.78 -5.32 12.47
CA THR A 140 5.08 -5.48 11.05
C THR A 140 6.22 -4.55 10.61
N GLY A 141 6.94 -4.94 9.54
CA GLY A 141 7.97 -4.09 8.93
C GLY A 141 7.44 -2.74 8.43
N THR A 142 6.14 -2.65 8.13
CA THR A 142 5.49 -1.39 7.77
C THR A 142 5.57 -0.36 8.90
N TYR A 143 5.45 -0.79 10.16
CA TYR A 143 5.58 0.11 11.32
C TYR A 143 6.97 0.77 11.36
N GLU A 144 8.04 0.02 11.11
CA GLU A 144 9.40 0.55 11.09
C GLU A 144 9.60 1.60 9.99
N SER A 145 8.92 1.44 8.86
CA SER A 145 8.96 2.40 7.75
C SER A 145 8.25 3.72 8.06
N ILE A 146 7.28 3.72 8.98
CA ILE A 146 6.50 4.91 9.35
C ILE A 146 7.23 5.82 10.34
N VAL A 147 8.00 5.24 11.26
CA VAL A 147 8.66 6.01 12.33
C VAL A 147 9.54 7.16 11.79
N PRO A 148 10.37 6.96 10.77
CA PRO A 148 11.14 8.05 10.16
C PRO A 148 10.24 9.16 9.58
N LEU A 149 9.12 8.79 8.95
CA LEU A 149 8.18 9.71 8.31
C LEU A 149 7.50 10.62 9.34
N ILE A 150 7.00 10.05 10.43
CA ILE A 150 6.37 10.80 11.53
C ILE A 150 7.35 11.76 12.21
N ASN A 151 8.62 11.40 12.27
CA ASN A 151 9.67 12.20 12.88
C ASN A 151 10.22 13.31 11.98
N MET A 152 9.78 13.42 10.73
CA MET A 152 10.18 14.52 9.85
C MET A 152 9.71 15.86 10.40
N ASN A 153 10.59 16.87 10.36
CA ASN A 153 10.31 18.17 10.93
C ASN A 153 9.66 19.13 9.92
N PHE A 154 8.49 18.74 9.37
CA PHE A 154 7.68 19.63 8.54
C PHE A 154 6.68 20.41 9.37
N ASP A 155 6.52 21.70 9.05
CA ASP A 155 5.57 22.57 9.75
C ASP A 155 4.14 22.01 9.67
N GLY A 156 3.51 21.91 10.84
CA GLY A 156 2.16 21.39 11.01
C GLY A 156 2.02 19.85 10.92
N LEU A 157 3.06 19.08 10.59
CA LEU A 157 2.96 17.61 10.51
C LEU A 157 2.58 16.98 11.85
N LYS A 158 3.26 17.36 12.93
CA LYS A 158 2.96 16.84 14.28
C LYS A 158 1.57 17.21 14.75
N THR A 159 1.13 18.44 14.43
CA THR A 159 -0.24 18.89 14.75
C THR A 159 -1.27 18.03 14.03
N ASP A 160 -1.10 17.78 12.74
CA ASP A 160 -2.01 16.95 11.97
C ASP A 160 -2.06 15.51 12.51
N ILE A 161 -0.90 14.93 12.88
CA ILE A 161 -0.84 13.59 13.48
C ILE A 161 -1.60 13.56 14.82
N VAL A 162 -1.40 14.56 15.69
CA VAL A 162 -2.14 14.64 16.97
C VAL A 162 -3.64 14.79 16.73
N THR A 163 -4.05 15.59 15.74
CA THR A 163 -5.44 15.78 15.34
C THR A 163 -6.07 14.43 14.92
N MET A 164 -5.37 13.66 14.06
CA MET A 164 -5.84 12.31 13.65
C MET A 164 -5.90 11.33 14.83
N LEU A 165 -4.93 11.36 15.73
CA LEU A 165 -4.95 10.51 16.94
C LEU A 165 -6.08 10.88 17.90
N SER A 166 -6.58 12.10 17.86
CA SER A 166 -7.77 12.54 18.61
C SER A 166 -9.10 12.11 17.95
N GLY A 167 -9.05 11.48 16.78
CA GLY A 167 -10.21 11.02 16.04
C GLY A 167 -10.77 12.03 15.03
N ASP A 168 -10.11 13.17 14.85
CA ASP A 168 -10.52 14.18 13.89
C ASP A 168 -9.89 13.95 12.51
N ALA A 169 -10.57 14.37 11.46
CA ALA A 169 -10.10 14.21 10.08
C ALA A 169 -9.16 15.37 9.68
N VAL A 170 -8.10 15.03 8.96
CA VAL A 170 -7.16 15.97 8.36
C VAL A 170 -7.23 15.90 6.84
N ALA A 171 -7.39 17.05 6.19
CA ALA A 171 -7.38 17.12 4.74
C ALA A 171 -5.94 17.08 4.20
N VAL A 172 -5.67 16.14 3.29
CA VAL A 172 -4.33 15.96 2.70
C VAL A 172 -4.36 16.29 1.22
N ARG A 173 -3.44 17.13 0.77
CA ARG A 173 -3.24 17.43 -0.64
C ARG A 173 -2.28 16.41 -1.26
N THR A 174 -2.80 15.45 -2.01
CA THR A 174 -2.04 14.33 -2.56
C THR A 174 -1.32 14.63 -3.89
N THR A 175 -1.57 15.79 -4.51
CA THR A 175 -1.08 16.12 -5.86
C THR A 175 0.41 16.43 -5.95
N THR A 176 1.05 16.79 -4.84
CA THR A 176 2.48 17.18 -4.78
C THR A 176 3.42 16.02 -4.55
N TYR A 177 2.92 14.90 -4.08
CA TYR A 177 3.71 13.71 -3.78
C TYR A 177 4.32 13.10 -5.05
N GLN A 178 5.64 12.91 -5.06
CA GLN A 178 6.40 12.46 -6.23
C GLN A 178 6.78 10.98 -6.21
N ASN A 179 6.27 10.20 -5.24
CA ASN A 179 6.49 8.75 -5.12
C ASN A 179 7.95 8.30 -4.99
N ASP A 180 8.83 9.15 -4.54
CA ASP A 180 10.07 8.67 -3.99
C ASP A 180 9.99 8.81 -2.47
N MET A 181 10.42 7.79 -1.74
CA MET A 181 10.47 7.81 -0.27
C MET A 181 11.57 8.71 0.27
N VAL A 182 12.23 9.48 -0.59
CA VAL A 182 13.45 10.25 -0.26
C VAL A 182 13.23 11.76 -0.37
N THR A 183 12.39 12.24 -1.30
CA THR A 183 12.20 13.68 -1.56
C THR A 183 10.87 14.21 -1.07
N PHE A 184 10.66 14.20 0.24
CA PHE A 184 9.54 14.90 0.87
C PHE A 184 9.83 16.40 0.93
N LYS A 185 8.89 17.22 0.49
CA LYS A 185 9.02 18.70 0.46
C LYS A 185 8.14 19.40 1.50
N ASN A 186 7.11 18.72 1.95
CA ASN A 186 6.13 19.28 2.89
C ASN A 186 5.36 18.14 3.59
N LYS A 187 4.55 18.53 4.60
CA LYS A 187 3.73 17.57 5.37
C LYS A 187 2.75 16.75 4.52
N ASN A 188 2.20 17.33 3.44
CA ASN A 188 1.26 16.60 2.60
C ASN A 188 1.93 15.42 1.86
N ASP A 189 3.21 15.58 1.49
CA ASP A 189 3.95 14.49 0.87
C ASP A 189 4.13 13.33 1.86
N VAL A 190 4.45 13.62 3.12
CA VAL A 190 4.56 12.62 4.19
C VAL A 190 3.21 11.95 4.45
N LEU A 191 2.15 12.75 4.63
CA LEU A 191 0.81 12.21 4.88
C LEU A 191 0.30 11.37 3.69
N THR A 192 0.65 11.75 2.45
CA THR A 192 0.32 10.96 1.27
C THR A 192 1.07 9.63 1.25
N ALA A 193 2.35 9.63 1.62
CA ALA A 193 3.11 8.38 1.77
C ALA A 193 2.49 7.47 2.83
N LEU A 194 2.06 8.03 3.98
CA LEU A 194 1.36 7.27 5.02
C LEU A 194 0.06 6.65 4.50
N ILE A 195 -0.71 7.33 3.65
CA ILE A 195 -1.92 6.77 3.01
C ILE A 195 -1.55 5.57 2.11
N HIS A 196 -0.42 5.64 1.39
CA HIS A 196 0.00 4.51 0.54
C HIS A 196 0.55 3.33 1.33
N LEU A 197 1.12 3.58 2.51
CA LEU A 197 1.58 2.53 3.42
C LEU A 197 0.40 1.80 4.13
N GLY A 198 -0.74 2.43 4.19
CA GLY A 198 -1.97 1.88 4.78
C GLY A 198 -2.19 2.32 6.21
#